data_57de5e4905ce8053776eb09987df26bf
#
_entry.id   57de5e4905ce8053776eb09987df26bf
#
_cell.length_a   1.000
_cell.length_b   1.000
_cell.length_c   1.000
_cell.angle_alpha   90.00
_cell.angle_beta   90.00
_cell.angle_gamma   90.00
#
_symmetry.space_group_name_H-M   'P 1'
#
loop_
_entity.id
_entity.type
_entity.pdbx_description
1 polymer ?
#
loop_
_entity_poly.entity_id
_entity_poly.type
_entity_poly.pdbx_seq_one_letter_code
_entity_poly.pdbx_strand_id
1 'polypeptide(L)'
;MKVAFFLTIKGWWYDEIKLNKTMRETIYSHVKGIHKKTKLRIDYAVGYYLQHMYRNTNDVVIDLIKPEDIIKKKTFNINKYDLVITQWLSPLAVFQTYKDVAGKAYSNMLARHHTKVYPPPKYTNFVEDKCAYSALLRNKNIPSPMDFCVSKTMYDKSKNKDAFVHGIVKKIQSKQINNNNKVFVKPILGTGSWGTKVLNPSKRSSWKKYLESTFEKKKYPKVLVQNFYPNFGTTHMEIRYVFIGEKLSHTAANNSSGKWFRPTQEGGKLKLPEYNKLKKYAETILKTILKPMFFGKLPMLETRIDFGCCLNGQKGKYWVNEIEYAGGVLSFMDKNTQFDLHTKFTEQLVKLIEHKRKKH
;
A
#
# COMPACT_ATOMS: atom_id res chain seq x y z
N MET A 1 -3.46 -3.16 -29.05
CA MET A 1 -3.27 -2.50 -27.75
C MET A 1 -1.95 -2.94 -27.15
N LYS A 2 -1.10 -2.00 -26.73
CA LYS A 2 0.19 -2.32 -26.11
C LYS A 2 0.19 -1.96 -24.62
N VAL A 3 0.51 -2.93 -23.77
CA VAL A 3 0.45 -2.81 -22.32
C VAL A 3 1.84 -2.95 -21.73
N ALA A 4 2.28 -1.96 -20.93
CA ALA A 4 3.46 -2.07 -20.09
C ALA A 4 3.06 -2.57 -18.70
N PHE A 5 3.64 -3.65 -18.26
CA PHE A 5 3.44 -4.20 -16.92
C PHE A 5 4.73 -4.04 -16.10
N PHE A 6 4.70 -3.15 -15.11
CA PHE A 6 5.87 -2.83 -14.29
C PHE A 6 6.10 -3.88 -13.22
N LEU A 7 7.31 -4.43 -13.24
CA LEU A 7 7.76 -5.39 -12.24
C LEU A 7 8.25 -4.67 -10.97
N THR A 8 8.23 -5.35 -9.84
CA THR A 8 8.73 -4.80 -8.58
C THR A 8 10.26 -4.74 -8.52
N ILE A 9 10.81 -3.90 -7.67
CA ILE A 9 12.24 -3.75 -7.45
C ILE A 9 12.80 -5.01 -6.78
N LYS A 10 13.95 -5.51 -7.26
CA LYS A 10 14.63 -6.65 -6.64
C LYS A 10 14.98 -6.31 -5.18
N GLY A 11 14.65 -7.21 -4.26
CA GLY A 11 14.86 -7.01 -2.82
C GLY A 11 13.79 -6.19 -2.12
N TRP A 12 12.80 -5.63 -2.85
CA TRP A 12 11.58 -5.09 -2.27
C TRP A 12 10.65 -6.25 -1.91
N TRP A 13 9.69 -6.02 -1.02
CA TRP A 13 8.74 -7.04 -0.59
C TRP A 13 7.97 -7.59 -1.77
N TYR A 14 8.11 -8.89 -1.98
CA TYR A 14 7.34 -9.63 -2.96
C TYR A 14 7.09 -11.05 -2.46
N ASP A 15 5.93 -11.53 -2.80
CA ASP A 15 5.56 -12.92 -2.56
C ASP A 15 6.00 -13.79 -3.72
N GLU A 16 6.25 -15.06 -3.41
CA GLU A 16 6.52 -16.09 -4.40
C GLU A 16 5.41 -17.13 -4.40
N ILE A 17 4.93 -17.48 -5.58
CA ILE A 17 4.06 -18.63 -5.76
C ILE A 17 4.89 -19.89 -6.01
N LYS A 18 4.43 -21.02 -5.47
CA LYS A 18 5.01 -22.32 -5.82
C LYS A 18 4.40 -22.80 -7.14
N LEU A 19 5.26 -23.26 -8.04
CA LEU A 19 4.85 -23.78 -9.33
C LEU A 19 4.74 -25.31 -9.26
N ASN A 20 3.56 -25.84 -9.58
CA ASN A 20 3.40 -27.27 -9.83
C ASN A 20 3.70 -27.62 -11.30
N LYS A 21 3.67 -28.91 -11.64
CA LYS A 21 3.96 -29.40 -13.01
C LYS A 21 3.00 -28.79 -14.01
N THR A 22 1.71 -28.87 -13.75
CA THR A 22 0.65 -28.35 -14.64
C THR A 22 0.84 -26.86 -14.94
N MET A 23 1.09 -26.05 -13.92
CA MET A 23 1.33 -24.62 -14.11
C MET A 23 2.50 -24.36 -15.06
N ARG A 24 3.61 -25.09 -14.91
CA ARG A 24 4.79 -24.94 -15.77
C ARG A 24 4.51 -25.36 -17.21
N GLU A 25 3.76 -26.42 -17.41
CA GLU A 25 3.49 -27.02 -18.71
C GLU A 25 2.35 -26.33 -19.49
N THR A 26 1.41 -25.70 -18.77
CA THR A 26 0.27 -25.02 -19.40
C THR A 26 0.40 -23.50 -19.37
N ILE A 27 0.27 -22.91 -18.19
CA ILE A 27 0.17 -21.43 -18.01
C ILE A 27 1.48 -20.73 -18.38
N TYR A 28 2.61 -21.31 -17.96
CA TYR A 28 3.93 -20.68 -18.13
C TYR A 28 4.82 -21.37 -19.15
N SER A 29 4.29 -22.27 -19.96
CA SER A 29 5.06 -23.03 -20.97
C SER A 29 5.84 -22.16 -21.95
N HIS A 30 5.33 -20.97 -22.24
CA HIS A 30 5.97 -19.99 -23.13
C HIS A 30 7.20 -19.27 -22.50
N VAL A 31 7.43 -19.46 -21.18
CA VAL A 31 8.52 -18.77 -20.48
C VAL A 31 9.79 -19.61 -20.52
N LYS A 32 10.85 -19.07 -21.14
CA LYS A 32 12.14 -19.78 -21.25
C LYS A 32 12.68 -20.20 -19.88
N GLY A 33 12.98 -21.48 -19.71
CA GLY A 33 13.58 -22.05 -18.52
C GLY A 33 12.61 -22.22 -17.33
N ILE A 34 11.30 -22.03 -17.52
CA ILE A 34 10.31 -22.17 -16.45
C ILE A 34 10.23 -23.60 -15.88
N HIS A 35 10.54 -24.60 -16.70
CA HIS A 35 10.55 -26.00 -16.29
C HIS A 35 11.54 -26.32 -15.16
N LYS A 36 12.59 -25.49 -15.03
CA LYS A 36 13.60 -25.58 -13.97
C LYS A 36 13.22 -24.81 -12.69
N LYS A 37 12.12 -24.04 -12.72
CA LYS A 37 11.68 -23.22 -11.59
C LYS A 37 10.70 -23.97 -10.72
N THR A 38 10.90 -23.90 -9.41
CA THR A 38 9.96 -24.38 -8.39
C THR A 38 9.12 -23.27 -7.78
N LYS A 39 9.58 -22.02 -7.96
CA LYS A 39 8.93 -20.81 -7.46
C LYS A 39 9.03 -19.69 -8.49
N LEU A 40 8.10 -18.77 -8.41
CA LEU A 40 8.06 -17.57 -9.24
C LEU A 40 7.57 -16.39 -8.42
N ARG A 41 8.22 -15.24 -8.54
CA ARG A 41 7.74 -13.98 -7.93
C ARG A 41 6.36 -13.66 -8.46
N ILE A 42 5.49 -13.14 -7.60
CA ILE A 42 4.08 -12.88 -7.93
C ILE A 42 3.91 -11.92 -9.11
N ASP A 43 4.73 -10.88 -9.21
CA ASP A 43 4.68 -9.92 -10.29
C ASP A 43 5.02 -10.54 -11.66
N TYR A 44 6.03 -11.42 -11.69
CA TYR A 44 6.33 -12.21 -12.89
C TYR A 44 5.23 -13.22 -13.19
N ALA A 45 4.72 -13.88 -12.16
CA ALA A 45 3.67 -14.87 -12.33
C ALA A 45 2.41 -14.26 -12.98
N VAL A 46 1.98 -13.11 -12.47
CA VAL A 46 0.84 -12.38 -13.04
C VAL A 46 1.16 -11.87 -14.45
N GLY A 47 2.34 -11.29 -14.66
CA GLY A 47 2.74 -10.79 -15.96
C GLY A 47 2.80 -11.88 -17.04
N TYR A 48 3.38 -13.03 -16.69
CA TYR A 48 3.42 -14.19 -17.61
C TYR A 48 2.03 -14.81 -17.82
N TYR A 49 1.18 -14.80 -16.79
CA TYR A 49 -0.19 -15.27 -16.98
C TYR A 49 -0.97 -14.35 -17.92
N LEU A 50 -0.80 -13.04 -17.83
CA LEU A 50 -1.38 -12.11 -18.80
C LEU A 50 -0.86 -12.38 -20.20
N GLN A 51 0.45 -12.60 -20.39
CA GLN A 51 1.01 -12.98 -21.69
C GLN A 51 0.40 -14.28 -22.22
N HIS A 52 0.19 -15.27 -21.34
CA HIS A 52 -0.47 -16.51 -21.72
C HIS A 52 -1.92 -16.29 -22.19
N MET A 53 -2.69 -15.47 -21.47
CA MET A 53 -4.09 -15.17 -21.80
C MET A 53 -4.22 -14.51 -23.19
N TYR A 54 -3.25 -13.68 -23.57
CA TYR A 54 -3.28 -12.94 -24.83
C TYR A 54 -2.37 -13.50 -25.94
N ARG A 55 -1.69 -14.64 -25.71
CA ARG A 55 -0.70 -15.20 -26.66
C ARG A 55 -1.24 -15.54 -28.04
N ASN A 56 -2.52 -15.88 -28.12
CA ASN A 56 -3.20 -16.28 -29.36
C ASN A 56 -3.98 -15.11 -29.99
N THR A 57 -3.85 -13.90 -29.46
CA THR A 57 -4.46 -12.69 -30.00
C THR A 57 -3.38 -11.75 -30.50
N ASN A 58 -3.56 -11.20 -31.69
CA ASN A 58 -2.66 -10.18 -32.21
C ASN A 58 -3.00 -8.78 -31.69
N ASP A 59 -4.07 -8.67 -30.92
CA ASP A 59 -4.67 -7.39 -30.52
C ASP A 59 -4.05 -6.79 -29.27
N VAL A 60 -3.47 -7.62 -28.38
CA VAL A 60 -2.90 -7.19 -27.11
C VAL A 60 -1.50 -7.75 -26.92
N VAL A 61 -0.54 -6.84 -26.71
CA VAL A 61 0.86 -7.19 -26.42
C VAL A 61 1.21 -6.73 -25.01
N ILE A 62 1.71 -7.64 -24.18
CA ILE A 62 2.11 -7.39 -22.79
C ILE A 62 3.63 -7.39 -22.68
N ASP A 63 4.21 -6.22 -22.41
CA ASP A 63 5.64 -6.06 -22.15
C ASP A 63 5.90 -6.01 -20.64
N LEU A 64 6.77 -6.88 -20.13
CA LEU A 64 7.22 -6.85 -18.73
C LEU A 64 8.41 -5.90 -18.59
N ILE A 65 8.22 -4.81 -17.88
CA ILE A 65 9.19 -3.71 -17.77
C ILE A 65 9.89 -3.76 -16.40
N LYS A 66 11.20 -3.86 -16.42
CA LYS A 66 12.02 -3.87 -15.21
C LYS A 66 12.20 -2.45 -14.65
N PRO A 67 12.24 -2.27 -13.32
CA PRO A 67 12.47 -0.97 -12.71
C PRO A 67 13.76 -0.28 -13.18
N GLU A 68 14.81 -1.06 -13.43
CA GLU A 68 16.10 -0.56 -13.91
C GLU A 68 15.99 0.15 -15.27
N ASP A 69 15.12 -0.33 -16.15
CA ASP A 69 14.94 0.25 -17.49
C ASP A 69 14.24 1.62 -17.40
N ILE A 70 13.38 1.80 -16.38
CA ILE A 70 12.68 3.05 -16.13
C ILE A 70 13.59 4.05 -15.41
N ILE A 71 14.21 3.59 -14.31
CA ILE A 71 14.84 4.48 -13.32
C ILE A 71 16.31 4.76 -13.65
N LYS A 72 17.07 3.72 -14.01
CA LYS A 72 18.53 3.83 -14.24
C LYS A 72 18.85 4.12 -15.69
N LYS A 73 18.40 3.24 -16.60
CA LYS A 73 18.75 3.33 -18.02
C LYS A 73 17.98 4.39 -18.77
N LYS A 74 16.80 4.79 -18.25
CA LYS A 74 15.87 5.73 -18.89
C LYS A 74 15.49 5.34 -20.33
N THR A 75 15.49 4.04 -20.62
CA THR A 75 15.16 3.49 -21.95
C THR A 75 13.66 3.30 -22.15
N PHE A 76 12.89 3.39 -21.07
CA PHE A 76 11.45 3.24 -21.11
C PHE A 76 10.78 4.50 -21.71
N ASN A 77 10.01 4.28 -22.76
CA ASN A 77 9.18 5.32 -23.37
C ASN A 77 7.70 5.01 -23.18
N ILE A 78 7.06 5.70 -22.25
CA ILE A 78 5.65 5.52 -21.89
C ILE A 78 4.68 5.79 -23.05
N ASN A 79 5.07 6.62 -24.01
CA ASN A 79 4.22 6.97 -25.16
C ASN A 79 3.97 5.79 -26.09
N LYS A 80 4.83 4.76 -26.07
CA LYS A 80 4.68 3.53 -26.85
C LYS A 80 3.57 2.62 -26.36
N TYR A 81 2.94 2.94 -25.22
CA TYR A 81 1.96 2.07 -24.57
C TYR A 81 0.60 2.75 -24.45
N ASP A 82 -0.45 1.96 -24.57
CA ASP A 82 -1.84 2.36 -24.39
C ASP A 82 -2.27 2.27 -22.93
N LEU A 83 -1.68 1.32 -22.19
CA LEU A 83 -1.91 1.10 -20.76
C LEU A 83 -0.58 0.78 -20.06
N VAL A 84 -0.37 1.36 -18.90
CA VAL A 84 0.79 1.14 -18.04
C VAL A 84 0.33 0.70 -16.65
N ILE A 85 0.60 -0.55 -16.30
CA ILE A 85 0.21 -1.15 -15.01
C ILE A 85 1.36 -1.02 -14.04
N THR A 86 1.17 -0.25 -12.97
CA THR A 86 2.21 0.11 -11.97
C THR A 86 1.96 -0.51 -10.60
N GLN A 87 1.05 -1.47 -10.48
CA GLN A 87 0.58 -2.03 -9.22
C GLN A 87 1.72 -2.41 -8.25
N TRP A 88 2.78 -2.99 -8.75
CA TRP A 88 3.92 -3.44 -7.94
C TRP A 88 5.15 -2.53 -7.97
N LEU A 89 5.10 -1.44 -8.71
CA LEU A 89 6.16 -0.43 -8.69
C LEU A 89 5.58 0.90 -8.21
N SER A 90 5.36 1.00 -6.91
CA SER A 90 4.81 2.21 -6.31
C SER A 90 5.81 3.35 -6.28
N PRO A 91 5.35 4.62 -6.30
CA PRO A 91 6.21 5.78 -6.04
C PRO A 91 7.00 5.67 -4.75
N LEU A 92 6.39 5.10 -3.71
CA LEU A 92 7.02 4.82 -2.43
C LEU A 92 8.21 3.85 -2.57
N ALA A 93 8.04 2.74 -3.29
CA ALA A 93 9.10 1.76 -3.51
C ALA A 93 10.30 2.40 -4.24
N VAL A 94 10.03 3.22 -5.25
CA VAL A 94 11.06 3.95 -6.01
C VAL A 94 11.76 4.98 -5.12
N PHE A 95 11.01 5.75 -4.34
CA PHE A 95 11.57 6.74 -3.41
C PHE A 95 12.49 6.08 -2.37
N GLN A 96 12.07 4.99 -1.76
CA GLN A 96 12.86 4.33 -0.72
C GLN A 96 14.12 3.68 -1.28
N THR A 97 14.07 3.12 -2.48
CA THR A 97 15.19 2.40 -3.10
C THR A 97 16.17 3.34 -3.81
N TYR A 98 15.64 4.28 -4.61
CA TYR A 98 16.45 5.13 -5.50
C TYR A 98 16.53 6.59 -5.03
N LYS A 99 15.98 6.92 -3.84
CA LYS A 99 16.00 8.23 -3.19
C LYS A 99 15.09 9.27 -3.87
N ASP A 100 15.15 10.48 -3.33
CA ASP A 100 14.19 11.56 -3.58
C ASP A 100 14.09 11.97 -5.07
N VAL A 101 15.21 12.12 -5.74
CA VAL A 101 15.24 12.59 -7.14
C VAL A 101 14.55 11.59 -8.07
N ALA A 102 14.88 10.31 -7.93
CA ALA A 102 14.28 9.26 -8.76
C ALA A 102 12.80 9.07 -8.43
N GLY A 103 12.44 9.10 -7.15
CA GLY A 103 11.04 9.01 -6.70
C GLY A 103 10.17 10.13 -7.25
N LYS A 104 10.67 11.37 -7.20
CA LYS A 104 9.98 12.54 -7.78
C LYS A 104 9.85 12.44 -9.31
N ALA A 105 10.94 12.09 -10.00
CA ALA A 105 10.92 11.92 -11.46
C ALA A 105 9.92 10.86 -11.89
N TYR A 106 9.89 9.72 -11.21
CA TYR A 106 8.95 8.64 -11.45
C TYR A 106 7.50 9.09 -11.21
N SER A 107 7.21 9.70 -10.06
CA SER A 107 5.88 10.22 -9.73
C SER A 107 5.40 11.26 -10.74
N ASN A 108 6.28 12.17 -11.18
CA ASN A 108 5.96 13.16 -12.20
C ASN A 108 5.67 12.51 -13.56
N MET A 109 6.43 11.48 -13.94
CA MET A 109 6.16 10.70 -15.16
C MET A 109 4.76 10.09 -15.11
N LEU A 110 4.40 9.41 -14.01
CA LEU A 110 3.07 8.82 -13.86
C LEU A 110 1.96 9.87 -13.90
N ALA A 111 2.15 11.01 -13.24
CA ALA A 111 1.17 12.09 -13.20
C ALA A 111 0.92 12.71 -14.59
N ARG A 112 1.98 12.93 -15.38
CA ARG A 112 1.86 13.46 -16.76
C ARG A 112 1.09 12.53 -17.70
N HIS A 113 1.19 11.22 -17.49
CA HIS A 113 0.55 10.19 -18.31
C HIS A 113 -0.61 9.48 -17.60
N HIS A 114 -1.29 10.21 -16.69
CA HIS A 114 -2.30 9.66 -15.78
C HIS A 114 -3.44 8.91 -16.50
N THR A 115 -3.78 9.26 -17.73
CA THR A 115 -4.84 8.57 -18.50
C THR A 115 -4.47 7.15 -18.93
N LYS A 116 -3.16 6.88 -19.07
CA LYS A 116 -2.61 5.56 -19.42
C LYS A 116 -2.20 4.74 -18.20
N VAL A 117 -1.97 5.37 -17.06
CA VAL A 117 -1.40 4.71 -15.86
C VAL A 117 -2.49 4.10 -14.99
N TYR A 118 -2.21 2.89 -14.49
CA TYR A 118 -3.11 2.17 -13.61
C TYR A 118 -2.31 1.42 -12.50
N PRO A 119 -2.70 1.48 -11.23
CA PRO A 119 -3.81 2.27 -10.68
C PRO A 119 -3.68 3.77 -10.96
N PRO A 120 -4.80 4.54 -10.94
CA PRO A 120 -4.74 5.97 -11.18
C PRO A 120 -3.74 6.66 -10.24
N PRO A 121 -2.82 7.52 -10.74
CA PRO A 121 -1.80 8.17 -9.89
C PRO A 121 -2.39 8.99 -8.74
N LYS A 122 -3.59 9.55 -8.90
CA LYS A 122 -4.31 10.21 -7.81
C LYS A 122 -4.65 9.25 -6.66
N TYR A 123 -4.98 8.00 -6.97
CA TYR A 123 -5.26 6.97 -5.98
C TYR A 123 -3.99 6.55 -5.24
N THR A 124 -2.92 6.22 -5.97
CA THR A 124 -1.66 5.80 -5.34
C THR A 124 -1.09 6.90 -4.44
N ASN A 125 -1.09 8.15 -4.90
CA ASN A 125 -0.66 9.30 -4.10
C ASN A 125 -1.52 9.50 -2.86
N PHE A 126 -2.84 9.32 -2.96
CA PHE A 126 -3.76 9.42 -1.82
C PHE A 126 -3.49 8.35 -0.77
N VAL A 127 -3.32 7.10 -1.19
CA VAL A 127 -3.06 5.97 -0.28
C VAL A 127 -1.68 6.06 0.37
N GLU A 128 -0.68 6.57 -0.34
CA GLU A 128 0.66 6.81 0.21
C GLU A 128 0.72 8.04 1.14
N ASP A 129 -0.21 8.98 1.03
CA ASP A 129 -0.33 10.13 1.94
C ASP A 129 -1.25 9.82 3.12
N LYS A 130 -0.69 9.22 4.17
CA LYS A 130 -1.39 8.88 5.41
C LYS A 130 -2.12 10.09 6.03
N CYS A 131 -1.65 11.30 5.77
CA CYS A 131 -2.28 12.53 6.22
C CYS A 131 -3.59 12.82 5.47
N ALA A 132 -3.61 12.57 4.17
CA ALA A 132 -4.77 12.83 3.32
C ALA A 132 -5.92 11.87 3.65
N TYR A 133 -5.65 10.56 3.67
CA TYR A 133 -6.74 9.62 3.95
C TYR A 133 -7.21 9.67 5.40
N SER A 134 -6.33 9.91 6.37
CA SER A 134 -6.75 10.05 7.77
C SER A 134 -7.71 11.22 7.97
N ALA A 135 -7.43 12.37 7.36
CA ALA A 135 -8.34 13.51 7.38
C ALA A 135 -9.70 13.18 6.71
N LEU A 136 -9.66 12.50 5.57
CA LEU A 136 -10.89 12.11 4.86
C LEU A 136 -11.74 11.14 5.67
N LEU A 137 -11.13 10.14 6.31
CA LEU A 137 -11.83 9.16 7.14
C LEU A 137 -12.56 9.85 8.31
N ARG A 138 -11.90 10.80 8.99
CA ARG A 138 -12.55 11.58 10.05
C ARG A 138 -13.72 12.39 9.55
N ASN A 139 -13.58 13.07 8.42
CA ASN A 139 -14.67 13.84 7.81
C ASN A 139 -15.87 12.97 7.40
N LYS A 140 -15.66 11.67 7.23
CA LYS A 140 -16.71 10.68 6.93
C LYS A 140 -17.18 9.90 8.16
N ASN A 141 -16.79 10.34 9.37
CA ASN A 141 -17.11 9.68 10.65
C ASN A 141 -16.65 8.20 10.71
N ILE A 142 -15.60 7.85 9.98
CA ILE A 142 -14.97 6.54 10.05
C ILE A 142 -13.95 6.57 11.20
N PRO A 143 -13.98 5.60 12.11
CA PRO A 143 -13.07 5.57 13.23
C PRO A 143 -11.62 5.64 12.80
N SER A 144 -10.91 6.66 13.23
CA SER A 144 -9.49 6.89 12.99
C SER A 144 -8.86 7.59 14.19
N PRO A 145 -7.54 7.45 14.43
CA PRO A 145 -6.88 8.14 15.52
C PRO A 145 -6.96 9.64 15.37
N MET A 146 -6.96 10.35 16.49
CA MET A 146 -6.66 11.79 16.46
C MET A 146 -5.22 11.99 16.00
N ASP A 147 -5.04 12.86 15.04
CA ASP A 147 -3.74 13.14 14.44
C ASP A 147 -3.62 14.55 13.86
N PHE A 148 -2.41 14.88 13.45
CA PHE A 148 -2.11 15.98 12.54
C PHE A 148 -0.81 15.72 11.80
N CYS A 149 -0.57 16.51 10.76
CA CYS A 149 0.62 16.38 9.96
C CYS A 149 1.57 17.55 10.12
N VAL A 150 2.86 17.22 10.05
CA VAL A 150 3.98 18.16 10.03
C VAL A 150 4.66 18.02 8.68
N SER A 151 4.74 19.10 7.90
CA SER A 151 5.38 19.07 6.58
C SER A 151 6.85 19.49 6.63
N LYS A 152 7.66 18.88 5.74
CA LYS A 152 9.04 19.30 5.53
C LYS A 152 9.12 20.77 5.10
N THR A 153 8.21 21.22 4.25
CA THR A 153 8.16 22.61 3.80
C THR A 153 8.01 23.61 4.95
N MET A 154 7.14 23.29 5.95
CA MET A 154 7.00 24.13 7.14
C MET A 154 8.26 24.08 8.01
N TYR A 155 8.87 22.90 8.15
CA TYR A 155 10.13 22.73 8.86
C TYR A 155 11.26 23.54 8.20
N ASP A 156 11.42 23.44 6.88
CA ASP A 156 12.47 24.14 6.14
C ASP A 156 12.32 25.67 6.23
N LYS A 157 11.09 26.18 6.14
CA LYS A 157 10.79 27.62 6.26
C LYS A 157 11.00 28.20 7.67
N SER A 158 11.02 27.34 8.69
CA SER A 158 11.22 27.81 10.06
C SER A 158 12.68 28.19 10.30
N LYS A 159 12.94 29.46 10.60
CA LYS A 159 14.28 29.96 10.97
C LYS A 159 14.73 29.41 12.33
N ASN A 160 13.81 29.20 13.25
CA ASN A 160 14.07 28.67 14.59
C ASN A 160 13.47 27.28 14.76
N LYS A 161 14.31 26.23 14.74
CA LYS A 161 13.88 24.85 14.87
C LYS A 161 13.35 24.49 16.27
N ASP A 162 13.83 25.16 17.30
CA ASP A 162 13.34 24.94 18.67
C ASP A 162 11.93 25.53 18.85
N ALA A 163 11.67 26.71 18.30
CA ALA A 163 10.33 27.28 18.25
C ALA A 163 9.38 26.43 17.42
N PHE A 164 9.85 25.84 16.31
CA PHE A 164 9.06 24.94 15.51
C PHE A 164 8.64 23.67 16.28
N VAL A 165 9.59 23.04 16.99
CA VAL A 165 9.32 21.90 17.86
C VAL A 165 8.36 22.27 19.00
N HIS A 166 8.53 23.44 19.60
CA HIS A 166 7.61 23.95 20.62
C HIS A 166 6.18 24.07 20.09
N GLY A 167 6.01 24.57 18.87
CA GLY A 167 4.72 24.63 18.18
C GLY A 167 4.07 23.26 17.99
N ILE A 168 4.87 22.23 17.63
CA ILE A 168 4.38 20.84 17.57
C ILE A 168 3.87 20.36 18.92
N VAL A 169 4.63 20.58 20.00
CA VAL A 169 4.24 20.19 21.36
C VAL A 169 2.94 20.86 21.80
N LYS A 170 2.80 22.18 21.56
CA LYS A 170 1.55 22.90 21.81
C LYS A 170 0.37 22.28 21.03
N LYS A 171 0.59 21.92 19.77
CA LYS A 171 -0.44 21.31 18.94
C LYS A 171 -0.83 19.92 19.42
N ILE A 172 0.10 19.12 19.95
CA ILE A 172 -0.17 17.83 20.58
C ILE A 172 -1.10 18.04 21.79
N GLN A 173 -0.80 19.04 22.62
CA GLN A 173 -1.60 19.37 23.80
C GLN A 173 -3.00 19.84 23.43
N SER A 174 -3.13 20.81 22.52
CA SER A 174 -4.41 21.38 22.11
C SER A 174 -5.34 20.34 21.44
N LYS A 175 -4.79 19.34 20.78
CA LYS A 175 -5.55 18.26 20.15
C LYS A 175 -5.72 17.03 21.03
N GLN A 176 -5.22 17.08 22.27
CA GLN A 176 -5.25 15.96 23.21
C GLN A 176 -4.63 14.66 22.62
N ILE A 177 -3.64 14.82 21.73
CA ILE A 177 -2.91 13.71 21.11
C ILE A 177 -1.78 13.31 22.06
N ASN A 178 -2.14 12.75 23.20
CA ASN A 178 -1.15 12.35 24.17
C ASN A 178 -1.73 11.27 25.08
N ASN A 179 -1.21 10.07 24.95
CA ASN A 179 -1.55 8.96 25.83
C ASN A 179 -0.30 8.56 26.62
N ASN A 180 -0.36 8.67 27.95
CA ASN A 180 0.76 8.37 28.86
C ASN A 180 2.07 9.09 28.47
N ASN A 181 2.00 10.38 28.18
CA ASN A 181 3.15 11.16 27.68
C ASN A 181 3.85 10.56 26.46
N LYS A 182 3.10 9.89 25.60
CA LYS A 182 3.62 9.27 24.36
C LYS A 182 2.74 9.60 23.17
N VAL A 183 3.38 9.85 22.06
CA VAL A 183 2.74 9.99 20.74
C VAL A 183 3.43 9.08 19.75
N PHE A 184 2.68 8.62 18.76
CA PHE A 184 3.18 7.82 17.69
C PHE A 184 3.45 8.69 16.47
N VAL A 185 4.64 8.59 15.90
CA VAL A 185 5.04 9.37 14.71
C VAL A 185 5.48 8.45 13.58
N LYS A 186 4.99 8.72 12.39
CA LYS A 186 5.35 7.95 11.19
C LYS A 186 5.48 8.84 9.95
N PRO A 187 6.50 8.64 9.11
CA PRO A 187 6.59 9.32 7.80
C PRO A 187 5.46 8.87 6.89
N ILE A 188 4.95 9.77 6.05
CA ILE A 188 3.84 9.43 5.13
C ILE A 188 4.25 8.40 4.07
N LEU A 189 5.48 8.46 3.57
CA LEU A 189 6.05 7.49 2.64
C LEU A 189 6.84 6.40 3.38
N GLY A 190 6.37 5.98 4.58
CA GLY A 190 6.97 4.91 5.36
C GLY A 190 6.17 3.61 5.22
N THR A 191 6.85 2.51 4.93
CA THR A 191 6.28 1.15 4.98
C THR A 191 7.11 0.28 5.92
N GLY A 192 6.55 -0.84 6.38
CA GLY A 192 7.25 -1.77 7.26
C GLY A 192 7.77 -1.13 8.54
N SER A 193 7.08 -0.17 9.10
CA SER A 193 7.45 0.61 10.29
C SER A 193 8.71 1.47 10.13
N TRP A 194 9.24 1.65 8.92
CA TRP A 194 10.44 2.44 8.68
C TRP A 194 10.23 3.92 9.03
N GLY A 195 11.10 4.43 9.91
CA GLY A 195 11.02 5.81 10.41
C GLY A 195 9.92 6.06 11.44
N THR A 196 9.15 5.03 11.79
CA THR A 196 8.15 5.08 12.86
C THR A 196 8.83 5.15 14.23
N LYS A 197 8.32 6.01 15.12
CA LYS A 197 8.80 6.12 16.51
C LYS A 197 7.68 6.46 17.48
N VAL A 198 7.89 6.09 18.71
CA VAL A 198 7.15 6.61 19.86
C VAL A 198 8.00 7.71 20.49
N LEU A 199 7.44 8.92 20.60
CA LEU A 199 8.13 10.07 21.18
C LEU A 199 7.38 10.58 22.41
N ASN A 200 8.14 11.09 23.36
CA ASN A 200 7.60 11.84 24.48
C ASN A 200 7.47 13.32 24.07
N PRO A 201 6.26 13.92 24.12
CA PRO A 201 6.05 15.32 23.78
C PRO A 201 6.94 16.31 24.53
N SER A 202 7.25 16.02 25.80
CA SER A 202 8.07 16.91 26.65
C SER A 202 9.57 16.85 26.32
N LYS A 203 10.06 15.80 25.65
CA LYS A 203 11.49 15.65 25.29
C LYS A 203 11.82 16.32 23.96
N ARG A 204 11.96 17.66 23.95
CA ARG A 204 12.21 18.48 22.75
C ARG A 204 13.43 18.04 21.94
N SER A 205 14.51 17.62 22.59
CA SER A 205 15.71 17.11 21.92
C SER A 205 15.43 15.86 21.05
N SER A 206 14.57 14.96 21.55
CA SER A 206 14.16 13.76 20.79
C SER A 206 13.37 14.12 19.53
N TRP A 207 12.51 15.15 19.61
CA TRP A 207 11.76 15.68 18.46
C TRP A 207 12.69 16.28 17.43
N LYS A 208 13.62 17.15 17.86
CA LYS A 208 14.60 17.78 16.97
C LYS A 208 15.40 16.73 16.21
N LYS A 209 15.99 15.77 16.92
CA LYS A 209 16.74 14.66 16.34
C LYS A 209 15.90 13.81 15.37
N TYR A 210 14.63 13.58 15.68
CA TYR A 210 13.73 12.84 14.81
C TYR A 210 13.41 13.60 13.53
N LEU A 211 13.07 14.89 13.62
CA LEU A 211 12.74 15.73 12.46
C LEU A 211 13.95 15.94 11.54
N GLU A 212 15.13 16.17 12.10
CA GLU A 212 16.39 16.24 11.35
C GLU A 212 16.63 14.92 10.58
N SER A 213 16.55 13.79 11.28
CA SER A 213 16.70 12.48 10.63
C SER A 213 15.67 12.25 9.52
N THR A 214 14.43 12.69 9.72
CA THR A 214 13.32 12.42 8.83
C THR A 214 13.31 13.39 7.64
N PHE A 215 13.47 14.68 7.89
CA PHE A 215 13.35 15.71 6.87
C PHE A 215 14.67 16.02 6.15
N GLU A 216 15.78 16.07 6.87
CA GLU A 216 17.06 16.47 6.29
C GLU A 216 17.82 15.29 5.71
N LYS A 217 17.91 14.16 6.46
CA LYS A 217 18.67 12.98 6.02
C LYS A 217 17.87 12.09 5.08
N LYS A 218 16.63 11.74 5.45
CA LYS A 218 15.80 10.79 4.68
C LYS A 218 14.86 11.46 3.66
N LYS A 219 14.75 12.80 3.72
CA LYS A 219 13.97 13.62 2.77
C LYS A 219 12.47 13.28 2.69
N TYR A 220 11.87 12.70 3.72
CA TYR A 220 10.43 12.48 3.75
C TYR A 220 9.67 13.81 3.69
N PRO A 221 8.57 13.90 2.92
CA PRO A 221 7.86 15.18 2.74
C PRO A 221 6.99 15.57 3.93
N LYS A 222 6.46 14.61 4.68
CA LYS A 222 5.59 14.85 5.84
C LYS A 222 5.75 13.76 6.90
N VAL A 223 5.34 14.08 8.12
CA VAL A 223 5.23 13.16 9.26
C VAL A 223 3.81 13.26 9.80
N LEU A 224 3.17 12.13 10.00
CA LEU A 224 1.93 11.99 10.75
C LEU A 224 2.26 11.87 12.24
N VAL A 225 1.63 12.70 13.07
CA VAL A 225 1.68 12.64 14.53
C VAL A 225 0.30 12.20 15.01
N GLN A 226 0.22 11.08 15.71
CA GLN A 226 -1.06 10.51 16.16
C GLN A 226 -1.00 9.98 17.60
N ASN A 227 -2.15 9.70 18.18
CA ASN A 227 -2.25 9.05 19.47
C ASN A 227 -1.46 7.74 19.49
N PHE A 228 -0.78 7.50 20.61
CA PHE A 228 -0.12 6.23 20.89
C PHE A 228 -1.09 5.28 21.60
N TYR A 229 -1.22 4.08 21.09
CA TYR A 229 -2.02 3.00 21.67
C TYR A 229 -1.08 1.89 22.14
N PRO A 230 -0.79 1.79 23.44
CA PRO A 230 0.32 0.96 23.96
C PRO A 230 0.16 -0.53 23.68
N ASN A 231 -1.07 -1.00 23.55
CA ASN A 231 -1.36 -2.42 23.36
C ASN A 231 -1.55 -2.82 21.89
N PHE A 232 -1.47 -1.84 20.95
CA PHE A 232 -1.57 -2.12 19.54
C PHE A 232 -0.31 -2.81 19.02
N GLY A 233 -0.50 -3.94 18.33
CA GLY A 233 0.61 -4.76 17.83
C GLY A 233 1.29 -5.65 18.88
N THR A 234 0.89 -5.55 20.15
CA THR A 234 1.39 -6.42 21.23
C THR A 234 0.32 -7.36 21.75
N THR A 235 -0.62 -6.87 22.56
CA THR A 235 -1.77 -7.63 23.06
C THR A 235 -2.97 -7.59 22.12
N HIS A 236 -3.03 -6.58 21.24
CA HIS A 236 -4.09 -6.41 20.26
C HIS A 236 -3.55 -6.55 18.85
N MET A 237 -4.20 -7.41 18.10
CA MET A 237 -3.84 -7.71 16.71
C MET A 237 -4.18 -6.56 15.75
N GLU A 238 -3.41 -6.43 14.69
CA GLU A 238 -3.80 -5.73 13.48
C GLU A 238 -4.61 -6.68 12.60
N ILE A 239 -5.75 -6.21 12.10
CA ILE A 239 -6.64 -7.00 11.25
C ILE A 239 -6.70 -6.38 9.87
N ARG A 240 -6.44 -7.16 8.85
CA ARG A 240 -6.36 -6.76 7.46
C ARG A 240 -7.49 -7.34 6.65
N TYR A 241 -8.21 -6.49 5.94
CA TYR A 241 -9.25 -6.86 4.98
C TYR A 241 -8.72 -6.62 3.58
N VAL A 242 -8.59 -7.68 2.81
CA VAL A 242 -8.02 -7.66 1.47
C VAL A 242 -9.10 -7.84 0.44
N PHE A 243 -9.20 -6.90 -0.46
CA PHE A 243 -10.12 -6.92 -1.57
C PHE A 243 -9.35 -7.12 -2.88
N ILE A 244 -9.90 -7.98 -3.75
CA ILE A 244 -9.49 -8.09 -5.15
C ILE A 244 -10.69 -7.69 -6.00
N GLY A 245 -10.52 -6.63 -6.76
CA GLY A 245 -11.67 -5.91 -7.29
C GLY A 245 -12.45 -5.25 -6.15
N GLU A 246 -13.77 -5.41 -6.18
CA GLU A 246 -14.67 -4.90 -5.14
C GLU A 246 -15.16 -6.01 -4.18
N LYS A 247 -14.57 -7.20 -4.28
CA LYS A 247 -14.95 -8.36 -3.47
C LYS A 247 -13.90 -8.63 -2.40
N LEU A 248 -14.36 -8.87 -1.18
CA LEU A 248 -13.48 -9.35 -0.11
C LEU A 248 -12.90 -10.70 -0.54
N SER A 249 -11.57 -10.74 -0.64
CA SER A 249 -10.82 -11.95 -0.95
C SER A 249 -10.56 -12.77 0.31
N HIS A 250 -9.92 -12.14 1.29
CA HIS A 250 -9.60 -12.79 2.55
C HIS A 250 -9.32 -11.76 3.65
N THR A 251 -9.15 -12.25 4.86
CA THR A 251 -8.72 -11.45 6.00
C THR A 251 -7.53 -12.14 6.66
N ALA A 252 -6.63 -11.32 7.18
CA ALA A 252 -5.50 -11.79 7.95
C ALA A 252 -5.36 -10.96 9.22
N ALA A 253 -4.89 -11.58 10.28
CA ALA A 253 -4.52 -10.88 11.50
C ALA A 253 -3.09 -11.23 11.88
N ASN A 254 -2.43 -10.28 12.50
CA ASN A 254 -1.08 -10.48 12.98
C ASN A 254 -1.03 -10.07 14.47
N ASN A 255 -0.24 -10.79 15.25
CA ASN A 255 0.07 -10.46 16.64
C ASN A 255 1.55 -10.03 16.77
N SER A 256 1.94 -9.67 17.99
CA SER A 256 3.32 -9.24 18.32
C SER A 256 4.40 -10.29 18.01
N SER A 257 4.04 -11.56 17.86
CA SER A 257 4.98 -12.63 17.49
C SER A 257 5.24 -12.70 15.98
N GLY A 258 4.61 -11.82 15.18
CA GLY A 258 4.72 -11.83 13.74
C GLY A 258 4.02 -13.00 13.05
N LYS A 259 3.26 -13.81 13.80
CA LYS A 259 2.47 -14.90 13.23
C LYS A 259 1.18 -14.35 12.61
N TRP A 260 0.88 -14.86 11.43
CA TRP A 260 -0.35 -14.55 10.69
C TRP A 260 -1.37 -15.67 10.89
N PHE A 261 -2.62 -15.29 11.07
CA PHE A 261 -3.73 -16.23 11.27
C PHE A 261 -5.04 -15.61 10.75
N ARG A 262 -6.08 -16.44 10.60
CA ARG A 262 -7.42 -15.95 10.28
C ARG A 262 -8.06 -15.37 11.56
N PRO A 263 -8.58 -14.13 11.53
CA PRO A 263 -9.07 -13.45 12.73
C PRO A 263 -10.17 -14.20 13.51
N THR A 264 -10.98 -14.98 12.80
CA THR A 264 -12.14 -15.69 13.34
C THR A 264 -11.88 -17.16 13.68
N GLN A 265 -10.67 -17.68 13.41
CA GLN A 265 -10.30 -19.06 13.75
C GLN A 265 -9.73 -19.16 15.16
N GLU A 266 -9.58 -20.42 15.63
CA GLU A 266 -8.95 -20.74 16.91
C GLU A 266 -7.59 -20.03 17.03
N GLY A 267 -7.41 -19.24 18.10
CA GLY A 267 -6.27 -18.32 18.26
C GLY A 267 -6.51 -16.89 17.73
N GLY A 268 -7.49 -16.68 16.85
CA GLY A 268 -7.97 -15.36 16.42
C GLY A 268 -9.08 -14.88 17.36
N LYS A 269 -8.74 -14.02 18.29
CA LYS A 269 -9.67 -13.56 19.35
C LYS A 269 -10.76 -12.57 18.88
N LEU A 270 -11.03 -12.49 17.57
CA LEU A 270 -12.06 -11.60 17.04
C LEU A 270 -13.41 -12.33 16.99
N LYS A 271 -14.39 -11.84 17.73
CA LYS A 271 -15.75 -12.35 17.68
C LYS A 271 -16.41 -12.04 16.32
N LEU A 272 -17.29 -12.93 15.87
CA LEU A 272 -17.95 -12.82 14.57
C LEU A 272 -18.73 -11.51 14.37
N PRO A 273 -19.46 -10.95 15.36
CA PRO A 273 -20.10 -9.65 15.21
C PRO A 273 -19.11 -8.50 14.99
N GLU A 274 -17.97 -8.50 15.69
CA GLU A 274 -16.92 -7.49 15.50
C GLU A 274 -16.28 -7.63 14.11
N TYR A 275 -16.00 -8.85 13.67
CA TYR A 275 -15.50 -9.13 12.32
C TYR A 275 -16.45 -8.56 11.26
N ASN A 276 -17.74 -8.84 11.36
CA ASN A 276 -18.73 -8.36 10.40
C ASN A 276 -18.86 -6.84 10.40
N LYS A 277 -18.75 -6.22 11.55
CA LYS A 277 -18.74 -4.75 11.68
C LYS A 277 -17.53 -4.14 10.96
N LEU A 278 -16.34 -4.68 11.16
CA LEU A 278 -15.12 -4.21 10.49
C LEU A 278 -15.18 -4.45 8.98
N LYS A 279 -15.70 -5.61 8.56
CA LYS A 279 -15.96 -5.90 7.15
C LYS A 279 -16.84 -4.82 6.52
N LYS A 280 -17.94 -4.45 7.20
CA LYS A 280 -18.84 -3.39 6.72
C LYS A 280 -18.13 -2.03 6.59
N TYR A 281 -17.29 -1.65 7.56
CA TYR A 281 -16.47 -0.44 7.45
C TYR A 281 -15.51 -0.52 6.26
N ALA A 282 -14.81 -1.62 6.08
CA ALA A 282 -13.88 -1.81 4.98
C ALA A 282 -14.61 -1.73 3.62
N GLU A 283 -15.74 -2.38 3.47
CA GLU A 283 -16.58 -2.32 2.26
C GLU A 283 -17.12 -0.90 2.01
N THR A 284 -17.51 -0.17 3.06
CA THR A 284 -17.93 1.23 2.94
C THR A 284 -16.78 2.09 2.42
N ILE A 285 -15.59 1.99 3.00
CA ILE A 285 -14.41 2.73 2.52
C ILE A 285 -14.16 2.42 1.03
N LEU A 286 -14.14 1.14 0.69
CA LEU A 286 -13.88 0.71 -0.68
C LEU A 286 -14.91 1.23 -1.66
N LYS A 287 -16.21 0.95 -1.41
CA LYS A 287 -17.29 1.15 -2.37
C LYS A 287 -17.81 2.58 -2.41
N THR A 288 -17.82 3.29 -1.26
CA THR A 288 -18.41 4.63 -1.18
C THR A 288 -17.39 5.76 -1.18
N ILE A 289 -16.12 5.46 -0.92
CA ILE A 289 -15.05 6.46 -0.90
C ILE A 289 -14.07 6.21 -2.04
N LEU A 290 -13.33 5.11 -1.99
CA LEU A 290 -12.20 4.89 -2.92
C LEU A 290 -12.68 4.68 -4.36
N LYS A 291 -13.67 3.83 -4.56
CA LYS A 291 -14.18 3.50 -5.90
C LYS A 291 -14.74 4.72 -6.64
N PRO A 292 -15.70 5.49 -6.09
CA PRO A 292 -16.20 6.67 -6.78
C PRO A 292 -15.15 7.76 -6.97
N MET A 293 -14.28 7.96 -5.99
CA MET A 293 -13.32 9.06 -5.98
C MET A 293 -12.19 8.89 -7.01
N PHE A 294 -11.75 7.65 -7.24
CA PHE A 294 -10.55 7.39 -8.03
C PHE A 294 -10.74 6.50 -9.26
N PHE A 295 -11.72 5.61 -9.24
CA PHE A 295 -11.86 4.58 -10.27
C PHE A 295 -13.09 4.76 -11.17
N GLY A 296 -14.18 5.30 -10.65
CA GLY A 296 -15.42 5.41 -11.42
C GLY A 296 -15.84 4.04 -11.98
N LYS A 297 -15.89 3.92 -13.32
CA LYS A 297 -16.21 2.65 -14.01
C LYS A 297 -15.02 1.69 -14.18
N LEU A 298 -13.78 2.14 -13.91
CA LEU A 298 -12.61 1.26 -14.02
C LEU A 298 -12.64 0.18 -12.94
N PRO A 299 -12.23 -1.07 -13.23
CA PRO A 299 -12.13 -2.10 -12.21
C PRO A 299 -11.06 -1.72 -11.18
N MET A 300 -11.27 -2.02 -9.91
CA MET A 300 -10.19 -1.97 -8.91
C MET A 300 -9.36 -3.26 -9.00
N LEU A 301 -8.07 -3.17 -8.63
CA LEU A 301 -7.23 -4.37 -8.53
C LEU A 301 -7.22 -4.85 -7.08
N GLU A 302 -6.16 -4.55 -6.35
CA GLU A 302 -6.02 -4.90 -4.94
C GLU A 302 -6.22 -3.67 -4.06
N THR A 303 -6.91 -3.83 -2.95
CA THR A 303 -6.97 -2.83 -1.88
C THR A 303 -6.97 -3.55 -0.55
N ARG A 304 -6.13 -3.09 0.37
CA ARG A 304 -6.07 -3.59 1.74
C ARG A 304 -6.46 -2.48 2.72
N ILE A 305 -7.30 -2.82 3.68
CA ILE A 305 -7.72 -1.91 4.75
C ILE A 305 -7.39 -2.56 6.08
N ASP A 306 -6.50 -1.93 6.82
CA ASP A 306 -5.95 -2.43 8.07
C ASP A 306 -6.62 -1.73 9.25
N PHE A 307 -7.05 -2.51 10.23
CA PHE A 307 -7.66 -2.02 11.45
C PHE A 307 -6.76 -2.29 12.65
N GLY A 308 -6.58 -1.26 13.46
CA GLY A 308 -6.02 -1.38 14.79
C GLY A 308 -7.10 -1.42 15.85
N CYS A 309 -6.79 -1.98 17.03
CA CYS A 309 -7.70 -2.05 18.17
C CYS A 309 -7.42 -0.96 19.18
N CYS A 310 -8.46 -0.73 19.95
CA CYS A 310 -8.52 -0.02 21.22
C CYS A 310 -8.37 1.49 21.09
N LEU A 311 -9.15 2.05 20.15
CA LEU A 311 -9.34 3.50 20.01
C LEU A 311 -9.62 4.13 21.40
N ASN A 312 -8.86 5.15 21.77
CA ASN A 312 -8.98 5.85 23.05
C ASN A 312 -8.92 4.91 24.29
N GLY A 313 -8.15 3.80 24.18
CA GLY A 313 -8.02 2.81 25.24
C GLY A 313 -9.23 1.88 25.45
N GLN A 314 -10.29 2.03 24.66
CA GLN A 314 -11.51 1.24 24.80
C GLN A 314 -11.39 -0.10 24.08
N LYS A 315 -11.43 -1.20 24.84
CA LYS A 315 -11.41 -2.57 24.28
C LYS A 315 -12.58 -2.77 23.31
N GLY A 316 -12.29 -3.40 22.16
CA GLY A 316 -13.29 -3.67 21.12
C GLY A 316 -13.63 -2.45 20.24
N LYS A 317 -13.03 -1.30 20.46
CA LYS A 317 -13.15 -0.16 19.53
C LYS A 317 -11.98 -0.14 18.56
N TYR A 318 -12.30 -0.42 17.31
CA TYR A 318 -11.34 -0.49 16.21
C TYR A 318 -11.30 0.83 15.43
N TRP A 319 -10.19 1.06 14.76
CA TRP A 319 -9.92 2.23 13.93
C TRP A 319 -9.13 1.85 12.69
N VAL A 320 -9.28 2.59 11.61
CA VAL A 320 -8.51 2.37 10.38
C VAL A 320 -7.08 2.84 10.61
N ASN A 321 -6.15 1.89 10.56
CA ASN A 321 -4.72 2.14 10.73
C ASN A 321 -4.06 2.50 9.40
N GLU A 322 -4.39 1.74 8.35
CA GLU A 322 -3.75 1.89 7.07
C GLU A 322 -4.68 1.50 5.91
N ILE A 323 -4.52 2.19 4.78
CA ILE A 323 -5.08 1.80 3.49
C ILE A 323 -3.90 1.54 2.58
N GLU A 324 -3.87 0.39 1.91
CA GLU A 324 -2.81 0.02 0.97
C GLU A 324 -3.40 -0.54 -0.33
N TYR A 325 -2.64 -0.46 -1.42
CA TYR A 325 -3.06 -0.91 -2.75
C TYR A 325 -2.12 -1.94 -3.36
N ALA A 326 -0.99 -2.19 -2.74
CA ALA A 326 0.02 -3.10 -3.28
C ALA A 326 0.73 -3.90 -2.18
N GLY A 327 0.89 -5.15 -2.46
CA GLY A 327 1.95 -5.97 -1.91
C GLY A 327 1.74 -6.65 -0.57
N GLY A 328 2.35 -7.80 -0.46
CA GLY A 328 2.64 -8.47 0.79
C GLY A 328 1.50 -9.25 1.43
N VAL A 329 0.39 -9.44 0.73
CA VAL A 329 -0.79 -10.07 1.37
C VAL A 329 -1.02 -11.51 0.93
N LEU A 330 -0.47 -11.88 -0.19
CA LEU A 330 -0.64 -13.23 -0.73
C LEU A 330 0.22 -14.27 0.00
N SER A 331 1.28 -13.84 0.69
CA SER A 331 2.19 -14.71 1.45
C SER A 331 1.56 -15.35 2.69
N PHE A 332 0.46 -14.79 3.19
CA PHE A 332 -0.16 -15.26 4.43
C PHE A 332 -1.16 -16.40 4.25
N MET A 333 -1.40 -16.79 3.01
CA MET A 333 -2.35 -17.84 2.68
C MET A 333 -1.62 -19.17 2.45
N ASP A 334 -2.33 -20.27 2.63
CA ASP A 334 -1.81 -21.57 2.23
C ASP A 334 -1.55 -21.62 0.71
N LYS A 335 -0.75 -22.61 0.28
CA LYS A 335 -0.25 -22.69 -1.10
C LYS A 335 -1.34 -22.73 -2.18
N ASN A 336 -2.47 -23.34 -1.88
CA ASN A 336 -3.58 -23.46 -2.84
C ASN A 336 -4.32 -22.13 -2.95
N THR A 337 -4.54 -21.47 -1.82
CA THR A 337 -5.20 -20.16 -1.76
C THR A 337 -4.36 -19.06 -2.43
N GLN A 338 -3.02 -19.12 -2.35
CA GLN A 338 -2.13 -18.17 -3.06
C GLN A 338 -2.34 -18.20 -4.57
N PHE A 339 -2.49 -19.40 -5.16
CA PHE A 339 -2.74 -19.53 -6.59
C PHE A 339 -4.12 -18.96 -6.99
N ASP A 340 -5.14 -19.24 -6.21
CA ASP A 340 -6.49 -18.71 -6.41
C ASP A 340 -6.51 -17.17 -6.42
N LEU A 341 -5.78 -16.56 -5.49
CA LEU A 341 -5.66 -15.10 -5.38
C LEU A 341 -4.94 -14.48 -6.58
N HIS A 342 -3.87 -15.14 -7.02
CA HIS A 342 -3.11 -14.75 -8.20
C HIS A 342 -4.00 -14.79 -9.45
N THR A 343 -4.80 -15.83 -9.62
CA THR A 343 -5.76 -15.97 -10.72
C THR A 343 -6.81 -14.88 -10.67
N LYS A 344 -7.44 -14.67 -9.51
CA LYS A 344 -8.45 -13.62 -9.31
C LYS A 344 -7.89 -12.22 -9.59
N PHE A 345 -6.64 -11.96 -9.18
CA PHE A 345 -5.98 -10.70 -9.48
C PHE A 345 -5.76 -10.52 -10.99
N THR A 346 -5.28 -11.56 -11.67
CA THR A 346 -5.07 -11.56 -13.12
C THR A 346 -6.39 -11.33 -13.87
N GLU A 347 -7.50 -11.93 -13.43
CA GLU A 347 -8.83 -11.70 -13.97
C GLU A 347 -9.26 -10.22 -13.88
N GLN A 348 -8.92 -9.51 -12.80
CA GLN A 348 -9.22 -8.08 -12.71
C GLN A 348 -8.37 -7.26 -13.70
N LEU A 349 -7.14 -7.67 -13.93
CA LEU A 349 -6.29 -7.05 -14.96
C LEU A 349 -6.83 -7.29 -16.36
N VAL A 350 -7.30 -8.50 -16.67
CA VAL A 350 -7.98 -8.80 -17.93
C VAL A 350 -9.19 -7.89 -18.13
N LYS A 351 -10.04 -7.75 -17.10
CA LYS A 351 -11.19 -6.82 -17.15
C LYS A 351 -10.77 -5.38 -17.43
N LEU A 352 -9.66 -4.94 -16.84
CA LEU A 352 -9.11 -3.61 -17.09
C LEU A 352 -8.64 -3.45 -18.54
N ILE A 353 -7.88 -4.41 -19.04
CA ILE A 353 -7.39 -4.41 -20.42
C ILE A 353 -8.57 -4.38 -21.41
N GLU A 354 -9.56 -5.25 -21.23
CA GLU A 354 -10.76 -5.31 -22.07
C GLU A 354 -11.59 -4.01 -21.98
N HIS A 355 -11.70 -3.42 -20.79
CA HIS A 355 -12.39 -2.13 -20.64
C HIS A 355 -11.68 -1.00 -21.41
N LYS A 356 -10.35 -1.01 -21.42
CA LYS A 356 -9.55 -0.03 -22.16
C LYS A 356 -9.61 -0.29 -23.67
N ARG A 357 -9.55 -1.57 -24.09
CA ARG A 357 -9.63 -1.96 -25.49
C ARG A 357 -10.93 -1.52 -26.18
N LYS A 358 -12.06 -1.60 -25.49
CA LYS A 358 -13.37 -1.17 -26.02
C LYS A 358 -13.49 0.36 -26.22
N LYS A 359 -12.52 1.13 -25.77
CA LYS A 359 -12.51 2.60 -25.89
C LYS A 359 -11.56 3.13 -26.96
N HIS A 360 -10.75 2.24 -27.52
CA HIS A 360 -9.88 2.47 -28.67
C HIS A 360 -10.45 1.82 -29.93
#